data_ee6569b0cd11581c7dabea82ef49522a
#
_entry.id   ee6569b0cd11581c7dabea82ef49522a
#
_cell.length_a   1.000
_cell.length_b   1.000
_cell.length_c   1.000
_cell.angle_alpha   90.00
_cell.angle_beta   90.00
_cell.angle_gamma   90.00
#
_symmetry.space_group_name_H-M   'P 1'
#
loop_
_entity.id
_entity.type
_entity.pdbx_description
1 polymer ?
#
loop_
_entity_poly.entity_id
_entity_poly.type
_entity_poly.pdbx_seq_one_letter_code
_entity_poly.pdbx_strand_id
1 'polypeptide(L)'
;MGTGRRRPMPAAAPRALGVLLGLAAGAGAATAAEGPGGTAGTAATGVDVGNVTAGGRAAYAELLAREASARGVPPALAEAVAFVESGYDAGAVGTVGELGLMQVRPATAAMLGHRGPAAELLDPATNIRFGVAYLARAWSLAGGDVCRALAKYRAGHGEERMTPHSVDYCRRAHDRLAAMGSPLAAVAATAGPGIPRTSASKTRAAPTAVMFLANRFWAAHVARVRTVEIRTARIMGGG
;
A
#
# COMPACT_ATOMS: atom_id res chain seq x y z
N MET A 1 31.49 -3.69 -49.45
CA MET A 1 30.30 -4.15 -50.20
C MET A 1 29.88 -5.48 -49.59
N GLY A 2 28.69 -5.56 -48.97
CA GLY A 2 28.20 -6.81 -48.37
C GLY A 2 26.86 -6.53 -47.67
N THR A 3 25.79 -6.48 -48.49
CA THR A 3 24.42 -6.22 -48.06
C THR A 3 23.80 -7.49 -47.50
N GLY A 4 23.72 -7.63 -46.19
CA GLY A 4 23.03 -8.72 -45.51
C GLY A 4 21.52 -8.48 -45.47
N ARG A 5 20.77 -9.14 -46.32
CA ARG A 5 19.29 -9.19 -46.36
C ARG A 5 18.77 -9.98 -45.17
N ARG A 6 18.01 -9.35 -44.29
CA ARG A 6 17.24 -10.01 -43.21
C ARG A 6 15.98 -10.64 -43.83
N ARG A 7 15.78 -11.95 -43.61
CA ARG A 7 14.59 -12.70 -44.00
C ARG A 7 13.45 -12.40 -43.00
N PRO A 8 12.20 -12.24 -43.47
CA PRO A 8 11.04 -12.11 -42.59
C PRO A 8 10.62 -13.50 -42.06
N MET A 9 10.22 -13.53 -40.76
CA MET A 9 9.61 -14.70 -40.14
C MET A 9 8.12 -14.80 -40.49
N PRO A 10 7.58 -16.02 -40.65
CA PRO A 10 6.17 -16.22 -40.96
C PRO A 10 5.27 -16.03 -39.74
N ALA A 11 4.10 -15.42 -39.99
CA ALA A 11 3.02 -15.25 -39.05
C ALA A 11 2.36 -16.60 -38.73
N ALA A 12 2.15 -16.89 -37.44
CA ALA A 12 1.36 -18.03 -36.99
C ALA A 12 -0.12 -17.67 -36.95
N ALA A 13 -0.95 -18.47 -37.63
CA ALA A 13 -2.39 -18.35 -37.69
C ALA A 13 -3.10 -18.85 -36.41
N PRO A 14 -4.32 -18.35 -36.10
CA PRO A 14 -5.09 -18.80 -34.94
C PRO A 14 -5.81 -20.13 -35.22
N ARG A 15 -5.74 -21.05 -34.29
CA ARG A 15 -6.56 -22.26 -34.24
C ARG A 15 -7.85 -21.97 -33.48
N ALA A 16 -8.96 -21.97 -34.20
CA ALA A 16 -10.31 -22.13 -33.67
C ALA A 16 -10.64 -23.62 -33.57
N LEU A 17 -11.22 -24.05 -32.46
CA LEU A 17 -12.04 -25.26 -32.29
C LEU A 17 -12.58 -25.18 -30.85
N GLY A 18 -13.80 -25.35 -30.50
CA GLY A 18 -14.98 -26.00 -31.07
C GLY A 18 -15.99 -26.11 -29.94
N VAL A 19 -17.19 -25.72 -30.26
CA VAL A 19 -18.37 -25.75 -29.40
C VAL A 19 -18.75 -27.20 -29.11
N LEU A 20 -19.06 -27.53 -27.84
CA LEU A 20 -19.90 -28.69 -27.53
C LEU A 20 -20.92 -28.28 -26.45
N LEU A 21 -22.16 -28.18 -26.92
CA LEU A 21 -23.41 -28.10 -26.13
C LEU A 21 -23.63 -29.44 -25.44
N GLY A 22 -23.91 -29.41 -24.13
CA GLY A 22 -24.43 -30.54 -23.38
C GLY A 22 -25.56 -30.07 -22.46
N LEU A 23 -26.82 -30.17 -22.92
CA LEU A 23 -28.01 -30.09 -22.08
C LEU A 23 -28.14 -31.40 -21.27
N ALA A 24 -28.35 -31.27 -19.95
CA ALA A 24 -29.07 -32.29 -19.17
C ALA A 24 -29.88 -31.61 -18.06
N ALA A 25 -31.20 -31.66 -18.23
CA ALA A 25 -32.16 -31.34 -17.21
C ALA A 25 -32.25 -32.48 -16.17
N GLY A 26 -32.32 -32.14 -14.89
CA GLY A 26 -32.58 -33.07 -13.83
C GLY A 26 -33.33 -32.35 -12.68
N ALA A 27 -34.68 -32.41 -12.72
CA ALA A 27 -35.53 -32.02 -11.63
C ALA A 27 -35.47 -33.11 -10.53
N GLY A 28 -35.24 -32.72 -9.28
CA GLY A 28 -35.37 -33.58 -8.12
C GLY A 28 -35.83 -32.75 -6.92
N ALA A 29 -37.12 -32.80 -6.62
CA ALA A 29 -37.67 -32.30 -5.39
C ALA A 29 -37.49 -33.33 -4.27
N ALA A 30 -37.01 -32.91 -3.10
CA ALA A 30 -37.18 -33.67 -1.85
C ALA A 30 -37.12 -32.71 -0.64
N THR A 31 -38.26 -32.47 -0.08
CA THR A 31 -38.72 -32.49 1.32
C THR A 31 -37.80 -32.02 2.44
N ALA A 32 -38.36 -31.07 3.20
CA ALA A 32 -37.92 -30.57 4.49
C ALA A 32 -37.83 -31.69 5.56
N ALA A 33 -36.81 -31.55 6.43
CA ALA A 33 -36.83 -32.13 7.77
C ALA A 33 -36.17 -31.12 8.73
N GLU A 34 -36.97 -30.58 9.64
CA GLU A 34 -36.53 -29.81 10.81
C GLU A 34 -35.89 -30.77 11.83
N GLY A 35 -34.81 -30.30 12.44
CA GLY A 35 -34.25 -30.89 13.65
C GLY A 35 -33.36 -29.88 14.37
N PRO A 36 -33.57 -29.64 15.70
CA PRO A 36 -32.86 -28.60 16.43
C PRO A 36 -31.60 -29.17 17.07
N GLY A 37 -30.51 -28.44 16.97
CA GLY A 37 -29.27 -28.80 17.70
C GLY A 37 -28.15 -27.79 17.47
N GLY A 38 -28.01 -26.88 18.43
CA GLY A 38 -26.95 -25.86 18.38
C GLY A 38 -25.57 -26.44 18.52
N THR A 39 -24.64 -25.76 17.94
CA THR A 39 -23.26 -25.58 18.44
C THR A 39 -22.68 -24.32 17.85
N ALA A 40 -21.98 -23.58 18.71
CA ALA A 40 -21.35 -22.32 18.45
C ALA A 40 -20.43 -22.37 17.22
N GLY A 41 -20.86 -21.78 16.14
CA GLY A 41 -20.00 -21.41 15.02
C GLY A 41 -19.27 -20.12 15.37
N THR A 42 -17.97 -20.21 15.45
CA THR A 42 -17.05 -19.08 15.54
C THR A 42 -17.40 -18.09 14.44
N ALA A 43 -17.98 -16.96 14.81
CA ALA A 43 -18.25 -15.86 13.90
C ALA A 43 -16.90 -15.35 13.38
N ALA A 44 -16.57 -15.72 12.14
CA ALA A 44 -15.61 -14.94 11.38
C ALA A 44 -16.22 -13.53 11.28
N THR A 45 -15.66 -12.60 12.02
CA THR A 45 -15.97 -11.18 11.93
C THR A 45 -15.64 -10.73 10.51
N GLY A 46 -16.64 -10.79 9.63
CA GLY A 46 -16.59 -10.13 8.36
C GLY A 46 -16.40 -8.64 8.62
N VAL A 47 -15.24 -8.13 8.29
CA VAL A 47 -14.96 -6.70 8.32
C VAL A 47 -15.84 -6.09 7.23
N ASP A 48 -16.81 -5.31 7.63
CA ASP A 48 -17.71 -4.59 6.73
C ASP A 48 -16.90 -3.60 5.90
N VAL A 49 -16.75 -3.88 4.60
CA VAL A 49 -15.85 -3.17 3.65
C VAL A 49 -16.47 -1.84 3.19
N GLY A 50 -17.57 -1.39 3.77
CA GLY A 50 -18.35 -0.23 3.30
C GLY A 50 -18.13 1.08 4.06
N ASN A 51 -17.52 1.05 5.24
CA ASN A 51 -17.30 2.26 6.05
C ASN A 51 -16.00 2.10 6.83
N VAL A 52 -14.94 2.79 6.41
CA VAL A 52 -13.71 2.89 7.21
C VAL A 52 -14.05 3.67 8.48
N THR A 53 -14.60 2.97 9.46
CA THR A 53 -14.85 3.52 10.78
C THR A 53 -13.52 4.01 11.39
N ALA A 54 -13.60 4.95 12.30
CA ALA A 54 -12.42 5.44 13.04
C ALA A 54 -11.56 4.28 13.58
N GLY A 55 -12.16 3.17 14.02
CA GLY A 55 -11.46 1.97 14.47
C GLY A 55 -10.61 1.27 13.40
N GLY A 56 -11.07 1.25 12.15
CA GLY A 56 -10.29 0.69 11.04
C GLY A 56 -9.00 1.48 10.75
N ARG A 57 -9.08 2.82 10.79
CA ARG A 57 -7.91 3.67 10.57
C ARG A 57 -6.84 3.49 11.64
N ALA A 58 -7.22 3.37 12.93
CA ALA A 58 -6.26 3.12 14.01
C ALA A 58 -5.57 1.77 13.87
N ALA A 59 -6.33 0.73 13.52
CA ALA A 59 -5.78 -0.59 13.26
C ALA A 59 -4.77 -0.57 12.10
N TYR A 60 -5.06 0.15 11.02
CA TYR A 60 -4.12 0.31 9.90
C TYR A 60 -2.88 1.11 10.30
N ALA A 61 -3.03 2.16 11.11
CA ALA A 61 -1.90 2.93 11.61
C ALA A 61 -0.94 2.07 12.44
N GLU A 62 -1.45 1.17 13.26
CA GLU A 62 -0.63 0.22 14.04
C GLU A 62 0.08 -0.81 13.14
N LEU A 63 -0.63 -1.36 12.15
CA LEU A 63 -0.03 -2.28 11.17
C LEU A 63 1.08 -1.59 10.39
N LEU A 64 0.82 -0.39 9.85
CA LEU A 64 1.80 0.42 9.13
C LEU A 64 3.02 0.73 10.02
N ALA A 65 2.81 1.10 11.28
CA ALA A 65 3.89 1.42 12.19
C ALA A 65 4.78 0.22 12.49
N ARG A 66 4.20 -0.96 12.72
CA ARG A 66 4.96 -2.21 12.95
C ARG A 66 5.79 -2.59 11.73
N GLU A 67 5.15 -2.66 10.56
CA GLU A 67 5.83 -3.07 9.33
C GLU A 67 6.92 -2.08 8.92
N ALA A 68 6.65 -0.77 9.04
CA ALA A 68 7.61 0.28 8.73
C ALA A 68 8.83 0.22 9.66
N SER A 69 8.60 0.13 10.97
CA SER A 69 9.67 0.05 11.97
C SER A 69 10.53 -1.19 11.77
N ALA A 70 9.92 -2.35 11.49
CA ALA A 70 10.63 -3.59 11.24
C ALA A 70 11.54 -3.51 9.99
N ARG A 71 11.25 -2.61 9.06
CA ARG A 71 12.00 -2.44 7.80
C ARG A 71 12.85 -1.16 7.75
N GLY A 72 12.96 -0.44 8.87
CA GLY A 72 13.76 0.80 8.93
C GLY A 72 13.16 1.97 8.15
N VAL A 73 11.84 1.97 7.92
CA VAL A 73 11.10 3.09 7.33
C VAL A 73 10.49 3.93 8.45
N PRO A 74 10.52 5.25 8.38
CA PRO A 74 9.78 6.08 9.31
C PRO A 74 8.28 5.77 9.25
N PRO A 75 7.62 5.39 10.36
CA PRO A 75 6.19 5.03 10.36
C PRO A 75 5.28 6.11 9.76
N ALA A 76 5.57 7.38 10.06
CA ALA A 76 4.82 8.50 9.50
C ALA A 76 4.88 8.56 7.96
N LEU A 77 6.00 8.13 7.34
CA LEU A 77 6.12 8.07 5.89
C LEU A 77 5.22 6.97 5.30
N ALA A 78 5.18 5.80 5.91
CA ALA A 78 4.30 4.71 5.46
C ALA A 78 2.83 5.10 5.59
N GLU A 79 2.46 5.78 6.67
CA GLU A 79 1.11 6.29 6.90
C GLU A 79 0.75 7.38 5.87
N ALA A 80 1.66 8.32 5.57
CA ALA A 80 1.42 9.33 4.55
C ALA A 80 1.25 8.71 3.14
N VAL A 81 1.98 7.64 2.82
CA VAL A 81 1.81 6.89 1.57
C VAL A 81 0.41 6.26 1.52
N ALA A 82 -0.01 5.53 2.55
CA ALA A 82 -1.34 4.91 2.58
C ALA A 82 -2.47 5.94 2.44
N PHE A 83 -2.31 7.11 3.06
CA PHE A 83 -3.26 8.21 2.87
C PHE A 83 -3.29 8.73 1.43
N VAL A 84 -2.14 8.97 0.81
CA VAL A 84 -2.06 9.51 -0.56
C VAL A 84 -2.53 8.50 -1.59
N GLU A 85 -2.32 7.20 -1.36
CA GLU A 85 -2.68 6.14 -2.30
C GLU A 85 -4.18 5.85 -2.31
N SER A 86 -4.81 5.72 -1.15
CA SER A 86 -6.20 5.28 -1.07
C SER A 86 -7.08 6.05 -0.09
N GLY A 87 -6.53 6.98 0.69
CA GLY A 87 -7.26 7.58 1.81
C GLY A 87 -7.62 6.57 2.91
N TYR A 88 -6.86 5.49 3.01
CA TYR A 88 -7.09 4.32 3.88
C TYR A 88 -8.24 3.40 3.42
N ASP A 89 -8.61 3.43 2.18
CA ASP A 89 -9.56 2.46 1.63
C ASP A 89 -8.85 1.14 1.30
N ALA A 90 -9.16 0.10 2.08
CA ALA A 90 -8.61 -1.23 1.86
C ALA A 90 -9.18 -1.91 0.60
N GLY A 91 -10.38 -1.50 0.16
CA GLY A 91 -11.03 -2.01 -1.03
C GLY A 91 -10.66 -1.27 -2.32
N ALA A 92 -9.80 -0.25 -2.24
CA ALA A 92 -9.47 0.57 -3.39
C ALA A 92 -8.84 -0.22 -4.53
N VAL A 93 -9.33 0.01 -5.75
CA VAL A 93 -8.79 -0.56 -6.98
C VAL A 93 -8.40 0.58 -7.92
N GLY A 94 -7.12 0.67 -8.23
CA GLY A 94 -6.58 1.68 -9.13
C GLY A 94 -6.84 1.38 -10.61
N THR A 95 -6.68 2.39 -11.45
CA THR A 95 -7.03 2.33 -12.89
C THR A 95 -6.13 1.40 -13.70
N VAL A 96 -4.91 1.09 -13.21
CA VAL A 96 -3.98 0.16 -13.87
C VAL A 96 -3.77 -1.12 -13.05
N GLY A 97 -4.69 -1.42 -12.11
CA GLY A 97 -4.74 -2.66 -11.34
C GLY A 97 -3.94 -2.62 -10.04
N GLU A 98 -3.70 -1.46 -9.47
CA GLU A 98 -3.23 -1.31 -8.11
C GLU A 98 -4.34 -1.66 -7.12
N LEU A 99 -3.99 -2.27 -5.97
CA LEU A 99 -4.94 -2.81 -5.02
C LEU A 99 -4.66 -2.31 -3.59
N GLY A 100 -5.73 -2.01 -2.87
CA GLY A 100 -5.78 -1.81 -1.44
C GLY A 100 -5.11 -0.54 -0.92
N LEU A 101 -4.87 -0.54 0.38
CA LEU A 101 -4.42 0.62 1.18
C LEU A 101 -3.22 1.37 0.61
N MET A 102 -2.22 0.65 0.13
CA MET A 102 -0.97 1.21 -0.41
C MET A 102 -0.87 1.07 -1.93
N GLN A 103 -1.98 0.77 -2.61
CA GLN A 103 -2.09 0.65 -4.07
C GLN A 103 -0.95 -0.21 -4.67
N VAL A 104 -0.84 -1.44 -4.15
CA VAL A 104 0.20 -2.38 -4.57
C VAL A 104 -0.22 -3.10 -5.83
N ARG A 105 0.63 -3.07 -6.86
CA ARG A 105 0.39 -3.84 -8.10
C ARG A 105 0.68 -5.32 -7.87
N PRO A 106 -0.13 -6.26 -8.40
CA PRO A 106 0.12 -7.69 -8.28
C PRO A 106 1.52 -8.10 -8.74
N ALA A 107 2.02 -7.51 -9.82
CA ALA A 107 3.38 -7.77 -10.31
C ALA A 107 4.45 -7.31 -9.30
N THR A 108 4.23 -6.18 -8.60
CA THR A 108 5.13 -5.69 -7.55
C THR A 108 5.13 -6.63 -6.34
N ALA A 109 3.96 -7.08 -5.90
CA ALA A 109 3.83 -8.05 -4.82
C ALA A 109 4.52 -9.38 -5.18
N ALA A 110 4.34 -9.86 -6.40
CA ALA A 110 4.99 -11.08 -6.90
C ALA A 110 6.52 -10.99 -6.89
N MET A 111 7.10 -9.85 -7.28
CA MET A 111 8.56 -9.60 -7.18
C MET A 111 9.04 -9.64 -5.72
N LEU A 112 8.18 -9.27 -4.77
CA LEU A 112 8.48 -9.29 -3.34
C LEU A 112 8.14 -10.63 -2.67
N GLY A 113 7.75 -11.64 -3.45
CA GLY A 113 7.52 -12.99 -2.97
C GLY A 113 6.08 -13.36 -2.71
N HIS A 114 5.09 -12.51 -3.07
CA HIS A 114 3.68 -12.90 -3.04
C HIS A 114 3.41 -14.03 -4.04
N ARG A 115 2.69 -15.08 -3.60
CA ARG A 115 2.37 -16.25 -4.43
C ARG A 115 0.87 -16.53 -4.50
N GLY A 116 0.08 -15.80 -3.72
CA GLY A 116 -1.38 -15.94 -3.70
C GLY A 116 -2.07 -15.19 -4.85
N PRO A 117 -3.39 -15.32 -4.95
CA PRO A 117 -4.19 -14.57 -5.90
C PRO A 117 -4.12 -13.07 -5.62
N ALA A 118 -4.28 -12.26 -6.68
CA ALA A 118 -4.21 -10.80 -6.57
C ALA A 118 -5.21 -10.22 -5.55
N ALA A 119 -6.37 -10.86 -5.40
CA ALA A 119 -7.41 -10.42 -4.45
C ALA A 119 -6.93 -10.40 -2.98
N GLU A 120 -5.91 -11.19 -2.62
CA GLU A 120 -5.32 -11.12 -1.28
C GLU A 120 -4.65 -9.76 -0.97
N LEU A 121 -4.35 -8.97 -2.00
CA LEU A 121 -3.85 -7.60 -1.82
C LEU A 121 -4.94 -6.62 -1.36
N LEU A 122 -6.21 -7.02 -1.30
CA LEU A 122 -7.26 -6.25 -0.65
C LEU A 122 -7.34 -6.53 0.87
N ASP A 123 -6.66 -7.59 1.35
CA ASP A 123 -6.46 -7.79 2.79
C ASP A 123 -5.47 -6.74 3.33
N PRO A 124 -5.86 -5.95 4.36
CA PRO A 124 -5.04 -4.87 4.88
C PRO A 124 -3.65 -5.29 5.33
N ALA A 125 -3.53 -6.43 6.02
CA ALA A 125 -2.24 -6.90 6.53
C ALA A 125 -1.31 -7.34 5.40
N THR A 126 -1.83 -8.05 4.42
CA THR A 126 -1.11 -8.46 3.21
C THR A 126 -0.67 -7.25 2.40
N ASN A 127 -1.57 -6.29 2.18
CA ASN A 127 -1.28 -5.07 1.42
C ASN A 127 -0.18 -4.24 2.08
N ILE A 128 -0.31 -3.96 3.37
CA ILE A 128 0.67 -3.19 4.14
C ILE A 128 2.04 -3.89 4.13
N ARG A 129 2.08 -5.21 4.30
CA ARG A 129 3.33 -5.97 4.27
C ARG A 129 4.10 -5.76 2.97
N PHE A 130 3.44 -5.86 1.81
CA PHE A 130 4.08 -5.69 0.51
C PHE A 130 4.31 -4.23 0.14
N GLY A 131 3.37 -3.35 0.45
CA GLY A 131 3.51 -1.91 0.23
C GLY A 131 4.67 -1.31 1.02
N VAL A 132 4.79 -1.64 2.31
CA VAL A 132 5.91 -1.18 3.14
C VAL A 132 7.23 -1.82 2.73
N ALA A 133 7.24 -3.09 2.30
CA ALA A 133 8.44 -3.72 1.77
C ALA A 133 8.96 -3.00 0.52
N TYR A 134 8.06 -2.60 -0.38
CA TYR A 134 8.40 -1.81 -1.56
C TYR A 134 8.88 -0.39 -1.19
N LEU A 135 8.21 0.25 -0.23
CA LEU A 135 8.61 1.56 0.28
C LEU A 135 9.99 1.52 0.98
N ALA A 136 10.29 0.45 1.70
CA ALA A 136 11.58 0.28 2.36
C ALA A 136 12.74 0.25 1.35
N ARG A 137 12.56 -0.42 0.23
CA ARG A 137 13.56 -0.40 -0.84
C ARG A 137 13.69 0.99 -1.46
N ALA A 138 12.59 1.69 -1.71
CA ALA A 138 12.59 3.07 -2.19
C ALA A 138 13.32 4.01 -1.22
N TRP A 139 13.04 3.88 0.08
CA TRP A 139 13.66 4.65 1.16
C TRP A 139 15.18 4.45 1.22
N SER A 140 15.62 3.19 1.18
CA SER A 140 17.04 2.84 1.14
C SER A 140 17.76 3.41 -0.07
N LEU A 141 17.17 3.27 -1.27
CA LEU A 141 17.74 3.80 -2.52
C LEU A 141 17.78 5.34 -2.55
N ALA A 142 16.85 5.98 -1.86
CA ALA A 142 16.79 7.43 -1.73
C ALA A 142 17.80 7.99 -0.69
N GLY A 143 18.46 7.13 0.10
CA GLY A 143 19.38 7.57 1.17
C GLY A 143 18.66 8.35 2.26
N GLY A 144 17.37 8.10 2.50
CA GLY A 144 16.55 8.80 3.49
C GLY A 144 15.95 10.13 3.03
N ASP A 145 16.08 10.48 1.75
CA ASP A 145 15.39 11.64 1.17
C ASP A 145 13.92 11.31 0.92
N VAL A 146 13.02 12.03 1.57
CA VAL A 146 11.58 11.79 1.53
C VAL A 146 11.02 11.87 0.12
N CYS A 147 11.30 12.97 -0.62
CA CYS A 147 10.73 13.17 -1.95
C CYS A 147 11.29 12.19 -2.99
N ARG A 148 12.57 11.84 -2.88
CA ARG A 148 13.17 10.82 -3.74
C ARG A 148 12.60 9.43 -3.45
N ALA A 149 12.39 9.08 -2.18
CA ALA A 149 11.76 7.82 -1.80
C ALA A 149 10.33 7.72 -2.35
N LEU A 150 9.56 8.79 -2.23
CA LEU A 150 8.20 8.89 -2.75
C LEU A 150 8.16 8.82 -4.30
N ALA A 151 9.11 9.48 -4.98
CA ALA A 151 9.25 9.37 -6.43
C ALA A 151 9.53 7.92 -6.88
N LYS A 152 10.46 7.25 -6.19
CA LYS A 152 10.79 5.83 -6.45
C LYS A 152 9.65 4.89 -6.10
N TYR A 153 8.87 5.17 -5.07
CA TYR A 153 7.68 4.39 -4.73
C TYR A 153 6.65 4.47 -5.87
N ARG A 154 6.33 5.69 -6.31
CA ARG A 154 5.31 5.94 -7.32
C ARG A 154 5.72 5.51 -8.73
N ALA A 155 6.93 5.86 -9.16
CA ALA A 155 7.38 5.72 -10.55
C ALA A 155 8.29 4.52 -10.81
N GLY A 156 8.65 3.78 -9.75
CA GLY A 156 9.56 2.64 -9.80
C GLY A 156 10.94 2.94 -9.23
N HIS A 157 11.60 1.92 -8.71
CA HIS A 157 12.87 2.08 -7.98
C HIS A 157 14.02 2.61 -8.85
N GLY A 158 13.96 2.41 -10.17
CA GLY A 158 14.94 2.92 -11.13
C GLY A 158 14.73 4.38 -11.55
N GLU A 159 13.62 5.02 -11.16
CA GLU A 159 13.40 6.41 -11.53
C GLU A 159 14.31 7.35 -10.70
N GLU A 160 15.06 8.18 -11.41
CA GLU A 160 15.96 9.17 -10.81
C GLU A 160 15.47 10.62 -11.00
N ARG A 161 14.53 10.84 -11.93
CA ARG A 161 14.01 12.17 -12.24
C ARG A 161 12.81 12.50 -11.38
N MET A 162 12.77 13.73 -10.89
CA MET A 162 11.56 14.29 -10.26
C MET A 162 10.63 14.81 -11.36
N THR A 163 9.74 13.94 -11.83
CA THR A 163 8.70 14.33 -12.79
C THR A 163 7.66 15.24 -12.13
N PRO A 164 6.86 16.04 -12.89
CA PRO A 164 5.77 16.85 -12.32
C PRO A 164 4.81 16.01 -11.45
N HIS A 165 4.52 14.77 -11.86
CA HIS A 165 3.69 13.86 -11.08
C HIS A 165 4.37 13.41 -9.78
N SER A 166 5.70 13.19 -9.79
CA SER A 166 6.44 12.83 -8.58
C SER A 166 6.52 14.02 -7.60
N VAL A 167 6.63 15.24 -8.14
CA VAL A 167 6.59 16.47 -7.34
C VAL A 167 5.20 16.64 -6.67
N ASP A 168 4.11 16.46 -7.42
CA ASP A 168 2.75 16.53 -6.85
C ASP A 168 2.52 15.44 -5.79
N TYR A 169 2.97 14.22 -6.05
CA TYR A 169 2.90 13.13 -5.08
C TYR A 169 3.65 13.46 -3.79
N CYS A 170 4.88 13.98 -3.92
CA CYS A 170 5.67 14.42 -2.76
C CYS A 170 4.97 15.53 -1.99
N ARG A 171 4.37 16.52 -2.66
CA ARG A 171 3.61 17.60 -2.04
C ARG A 171 2.43 17.06 -1.22
N ARG A 172 1.61 16.18 -1.78
CA ARG A 172 0.47 15.57 -1.07
C ARG A 172 0.90 14.78 0.16
N ALA A 173 1.99 14.02 0.06
CA ALA A 173 2.55 13.30 1.21
C ALA A 173 3.13 14.26 2.26
N HIS A 174 3.78 15.35 1.82
CA HIS A 174 4.26 16.41 2.71
C HIS A 174 3.11 17.05 3.49
N ASP A 175 2.01 17.41 2.81
CA ASP A 175 0.84 18.01 3.43
C ASP A 175 0.25 17.06 4.50
N ARG A 176 0.22 15.76 4.21
CA ARG A 176 -0.19 14.74 5.19
C ARG A 176 0.77 14.64 6.37
N LEU A 177 2.08 14.61 6.13
CA LEU A 177 3.10 14.63 7.18
C LEU A 177 2.97 15.87 8.08
N ALA A 178 2.73 17.03 7.49
CA ALA A 178 2.51 18.28 8.23
C ALA A 178 1.23 18.23 9.07
N ALA A 179 0.13 17.75 8.50
CA ALA A 179 -1.14 17.58 9.22
C ALA A 179 -1.03 16.61 10.41
N MET A 180 -0.12 15.63 10.35
CA MET A 180 0.21 14.76 11.48
C MET A 180 1.18 15.41 12.47
N GLY A 181 1.74 16.59 12.16
CA GLY A 181 2.81 17.24 12.94
C GLY A 181 4.13 16.45 12.89
N SER A 182 4.37 15.65 11.85
CA SER A 182 5.57 14.84 11.74
C SER A 182 6.81 15.69 11.48
N PRO A 183 7.94 15.44 12.16
CA PRO A 183 9.20 16.15 11.85
C PRO A 183 9.72 15.90 10.44
N LEU A 184 9.24 14.85 9.75
CA LEU A 184 9.58 14.58 8.36
C LEU A 184 9.02 15.66 7.40
N ALA A 185 7.99 16.39 7.77
CA ALA A 185 7.48 17.50 6.98
C ALA A 185 8.54 18.60 6.80
N ALA A 186 9.28 18.95 7.85
CA ALA A 186 10.36 19.95 7.76
C ALA A 186 11.50 19.49 6.85
N VAL A 187 11.84 18.20 6.87
CA VAL A 187 12.88 17.62 6.01
C VAL A 187 12.45 17.58 4.54
N ALA A 188 11.18 17.26 4.28
CA ALA A 188 10.64 17.22 2.92
C ALA A 188 10.55 18.63 2.30
N ALA A 189 10.27 19.67 3.09
CA ALA A 189 10.20 21.06 2.62
C ALA A 189 11.56 21.61 2.14
N THR A 190 12.67 21.14 2.72
CA THR A 190 14.02 21.56 2.32
C THR A 190 14.53 20.86 1.06
N ALA A 191 13.87 19.80 0.62
CA ALA A 191 14.18 19.01 -0.57
C ALA A 191 13.43 19.51 -1.81
N GLY A 192 13.16 20.82 -1.93
CA GLY A 192 12.41 21.43 -3.03
C GLY A 192 12.91 21.00 -4.41
N PRO A 193 12.02 20.96 -5.43
CA PRO A 193 12.37 20.56 -6.78
C PRO A 193 13.27 21.64 -7.42
N GLY A 194 14.55 21.40 -7.52
CA GLY A 194 15.41 22.26 -8.31
C GLY A 194 16.86 22.49 -7.84
N ILE A 195 17.30 21.91 -6.75
CA ILE A 195 18.72 22.01 -6.37
C ILE A 195 19.41 20.69 -6.69
N PRO A 196 20.32 20.66 -7.72
CA PRO A 196 21.21 19.53 -7.87
C PRO A 196 22.10 19.50 -6.62
N ARG A 197 21.85 18.55 -5.73
CA ARG A 197 22.81 18.23 -4.70
C ARG A 197 24.03 17.64 -5.40
N THR A 198 25.02 18.48 -5.63
CA THR A 198 26.37 18.02 -5.90
C THR A 198 26.67 16.88 -4.94
N SER A 199 27.20 15.80 -5.48
CA SER A 199 27.62 14.59 -4.78
C SER A 199 28.51 14.97 -3.58
N ALA A 200 27.88 15.28 -2.46
CA ALA A 200 28.56 15.54 -1.21
C ALA A 200 28.60 14.25 -0.42
N SER A 201 29.82 13.78 -0.32
CA SER A 201 30.32 13.03 0.82
C SER A 201 29.54 11.76 1.21
N LYS A 202 30.19 10.63 0.98
CA LYS A 202 29.98 9.34 1.66
C LYS A 202 30.22 9.45 3.18
N THR A 203 29.70 10.44 3.84
CA THR A 203 29.48 10.39 5.27
C THR A 203 28.14 9.74 5.48
N ARG A 204 28.19 8.49 5.80
CA ARG A 204 27.14 7.64 6.33
C ARG A 204 26.71 8.25 7.67
N ALA A 205 26.00 9.39 7.60
CA ALA A 205 25.31 9.95 8.75
C ALA A 205 24.22 8.96 9.12
N ALA A 206 24.37 8.36 10.27
CA ALA A 206 23.46 7.37 10.81
C ALA A 206 22.03 7.95 10.81
N PRO A 207 21.04 7.24 10.26
CA PRO A 207 19.62 7.65 10.28
C PRO A 207 19.03 7.66 11.69
N THR A 208 19.84 7.45 12.71
CA THR A 208 19.44 7.14 14.08
C THR A 208 18.66 8.25 14.78
N ALA A 209 19.03 9.51 14.62
CA ALA A 209 18.39 10.59 15.39
C ALA A 209 17.01 10.98 14.83
N VAL A 210 16.89 11.16 13.52
CA VAL A 210 15.59 11.50 12.88
C VAL A 210 14.63 10.33 12.98
N MET A 211 15.12 9.11 12.84
CA MET A 211 14.33 7.90 12.98
C MET A 211 13.88 7.67 14.42
N PHE A 212 14.73 7.96 15.42
CA PHE A 212 14.38 7.85 16.83
C PHE A 212 13.32 8.89 17.24
N LEU A 213 13.45 10.12 16.76
CA LEU A 213 12.46 11.18 16.97
C LEU A 213 11.15 10.87 16.24
N ALA A 214 11.21 10.38 15.02
CA ALA A 214 10.04 9.98 14.24
C ALA A 214 9.28 8.83 14.91
N ASN A 215 9.98 7.82 15.44
CA ASN A 215 9.35 6.69 16.13
C ASN A 215 8.69 7.11 17.46
N ARG A 216 9.31 7.98 18.25
CA ARG A 216 8.70 8.51 19.48
C ARG A 216 7.47 9.37 19.18
N PHE A 217 7.57 10.20 18.16
CA PHE A 217 6.47 11.03 17.67
C PHE A 217 5.31 10.15 17.21
N TRP A 218 5.62 9.09 16.43
CA TRP A 218 4.61 8.17 15.90
C TRP A 218 3.87 7.42 17.02
N ALA A 219 4.56 6.91 18.02
CA ALA A 219 3.92 6.26 19.16
C ALA A 219 2.92 7.21 19.86
N ALA A 220 3.27 8.49 20.01
CA ALA A 220 2.37 9.50 20.56
C ALA A 220 1.20 9.84 19.62
N HIS A 221 1.41 9.78 18.30
CA HIS A 221 0.37 9.99 17.29
C HIS A 221 -0.66 8.86 17.33
N VAL A 222 -0.22 7.60 17.28
CA VAL A 222 -1.10 6.41 17.37
C VAL A 222 -1.91 6.42 18.68
N ALA A 223 -1.27 6.76 19.79
CA ALA A 223 -1.96 6.88 21.08
C ALA A 223 -3.06 7.95 21.05
N ARG A 224 -2.81 9.11 20.42
CA ARG A 224 -3.81 10.18 20.26
C ARG A 224 -4.97 9.76 19.38
N VAL A 225 -4.71 9.12 18.25
CA VAL A 225 -5.75 8.62 17.34
C VAL A 225 -6.65 7.65 18.10
N ARG A 226 -6.07 6.66 18.78
CA ARG A 226 -6.81 5.68 19.60
C ARG A 226 -7.66 6.34 20.68
N THR A 227 -7.13 7.37 21.34
CA THR A 227 -7.88 8.11 22.40
C THR A 227 -9.08 8.84 21.83
N VAL A 228 -8.94 9.48 20.64
CA VAL A 228 -10.04 10.17 19.96
C VAL A 228 -11.11 9.17 19.57
N GLU A 229 -10.74 8.01 19.03
CA GLU A 229 -11.66 6.95 18.59
C GLU A 229 -12.47 6.37 19.76
N ILE A 230 -11.81 6.06 20.89
CA ILE A 230 -12.48 5.57 22.11
C ILE A 230 -13.49 6.62 22.61
N ARG A 231 -13.12 7.90 22.55
CA ARG A 231 -14.00 9.01 22.98
C ARG A 231 -15.21 9.14 22.06
N THR A 232 -15.01 9.05 20.75
CA THR A 232 -16.07 9.12 19.74
C THR A 232 -17.03 7.93 19.85
N ALA A 233 -16.48 6.71 19.99
CA ALA A 233 -17.28 5.51 20.19
C ALA A 233 -18.15 5.56 21.46
N ARG A 234 -17.62 6.15 22.55
CA ARG A 234 -18.39 6.32 23.81
C ARG A 234 -19.52 7.35 23.67
N ILE A 235 -19.33 8.39 22.86
CA ILE A 235 -20.35 9.42 22.61
C ILE A 235 -21.47 8.86 21.71
N MET A 236 -21.10 8.03 20.71
CA MET A 236 -22.07 7.46 19.74
C MET A 236 -22.78 6.19 20.24
N GLY A 237 -22.23 5.50 21.23
CA GLY A 237 -22.78 4.25 21.79
C GLY A 237 -23.57 4.42 23.09
N GLY A 238 -23.83 5.63 23.53
CA GLY A 238 -24.52 5.99 24.79
C GLY A 238 -25.92 6.54 24.57
N GLY A 239 -26.71 5.95 23.63
CA GLY A 239 -28.11 6.26 23.40
C GLY A 239 -28.98 5.02 23.54
#